data_c1eef06d7b03e4d5f47d669003bbbc08
#
_entry.id   c1eef06d7b03e4d5f47d669003bbbc08
#
_cell.length_a   1.000
_cell.length_b   1.000
_cell.length_c   1.000
_cell.angle_alpha   90.00
_cell.angle_beta   90.00
_cell.angle_gamma   90.00
#
_symmetry.space_group_name_H-M   'P 1'
#
loop_
_entity.id
_entity.type
_entity.pdbx_description
1 polymer ?
#
loop_
_entity_poly.entity_id
_entity_poly.type
_entity_poly.pdbx_seq_one_letter_code
_entity_poly.pdbx_strand_id
1 'polypeptide(L)'
;MRIKRTIPRSGIARRTSMLAVATGLVAAGALAVPAASAHDGVATFSAAQLEQASDAVLDADVAGTSWGVDAKTKQVVVTADSTVSKAEIAELKAAAGSNAGALKIERTPGKFQKYISGGDAIYASSWRCSLGFNVRDSSGAYYFLTAGHCTDGAGTWWANSAKTTVLGTTSGSSFPTNDYGIVKYTNTSITKSGTVGSQDITRAADATVGQNVSRRGSTTGIHTGRVTALNQTVNYGGGDVVYGMIKTTVCAEPGDSGGPLYSGSTALGLTSGGSGNCSSGGTTFFQPVTEALRAYNVSVY
;
A
#
# COMPACT_ATOMS: atom_id res chain seq x y z
N MET A 1 -12.21 -7.86 -34.04
CA MET A 1 -13.08 -6.75 -34.50
C MET A 1 -12.76 -5.51 -33.70
N ARG A 2 -11.95 -4.59 -34.25
CA ARG A 2 -11.48 -3.36 -33.55
C ARG A 2 -12.42 -2.21 -33.91
N ILE A 3 -13.06 -1.62 -32.91
CA ILE A 3 -13.86 -0.41 -33.10
C ILE A 3 -12.99 0.80 -32.73
N LYS A 4 -12.59 1.55 -33.75
CA LYS A 4 -11.97 2.88 -33.62
C LYS A 4 -13.08 3.91 -33.38
N ARG A 5 -13.03 4.63 -32.27
CA ARG A 5 -13.83 5.84 -32.07
C ARG A 5 -13.02 7.06 -32.52
N THR A 6 -13.50 7.70 -33.56
CA THR A 6 -13.05 9.00 -34.07
C THR A 6 -13.78 10.12 -33.32
N ILE A 7 -13.02 11.10 -32.81
CA ILE A 7 -13.53 12.34 -32.21
C ILE A 7 -13.47 13.44 -33.27
N PRO A 8 -14.53 14.21 -33.52
CA PRO A 8 -14.48 15.30 -34.48
C PRO A 8 -13.83 16.55 -33.90
N ARG A 9 -12.92 17.14 -34.68
CA ARG A 9 -12.33 18.47 -34.44
C ARG A 9 -13.35 19.55 -34.81
N SER A 10 -13.68 20.45 -33.87
CA SER A 10 -14.43 21.68 -34.14
C SER A 10 -13.47 22.80 -34.46
N GLY A 11 -13.81 23.55 -35.52
CA GLY A 11 -12.97 24.57 -36.13
C GLY A 11 -12.93 25.89 -35.35
N ILE A 12 -11.80 26.55 -35.51
CA ILE A 12 -11.49 27.89 -34.97
C ILE A 12 -12.10 28.94 -35.88
N ALA A 13 -13.01 29.74 -35.36
CA ALA A 13 -13.50 30.96 -35.99
C ALA A 13 -12.61 32.17 -35.60
N ARG A 14 -11.87 32.70 -36.58
CA ARG A 14 -11.16 33.98 -36.46
C ARG A 14 -12.16 35.10 -36.47
N ARG A 15 -12.14 35.95 -35.44
CA ARG A 15 -12.78 37.28 -35.50
C ARG A 15 -11.70 38.35 -35.54
N THR A 16 -11.71 39.08 -36.62
CA THR A 16 -10.96 40.33 -36.89
C THR A 16 -11.54 41.47 -36.06
N SER A 17 -10.70 42.17 -35.29
CA SER A 17 -11.07 43.41 -34.59
C SER A 17 -10.54 44.61 -35.34
N MET A 18 -11.46 45.56 -35.66
CA MET A 18 -11.14 46.87 -36.26
C MET A 18 -10.50 47.84 -35.24
N LEU A 19 -9.47 48.51 -35.69
CA LEU A 19 -8.92 49.69 -35.01
C LEU A 19 -9.89 50.86 -35.16
N ALA A 20 -10.20 51.55 -34.07
CA ALA A 20 -10.72 52.88 -34.04
C ALA A 20 -9.72 53.85 -33.39
N VAL A 21 -9.21 54.78 -34.17
CA VAL A 21 -8.37 55.90 -33.72
C VAL A 21 -9.29 57.01 -33.24
N ALA A 22 -9.13 57.51 -32.02
CA ALA A 22 -9.71 58.70 -31.53
C ALA A 22 -8.62 59.60 -30.90
N THR A 23 -8.34 60.71 -31.53
CA THR A 23 -7.48 61.82 -31.09
C THR A 23 -8.23 62.72 -30.11
N GLY A 24 -7.55 63.13 -29.02
CA GLY A 24 -7.92 64.41 -28.43
C GLY A 24 -7.79 64.56 -26.92
N LEU A 25 -7.02 65.48 -26.56
CA LEU A 25 -6.92 66.42 -25.43
C LEU A 25 -6.01 66.06 -24.27
N VAL A 26 -4.89 66.76 -24.19
CA VAL A 26 -4.00 66.89 -23.05
C VAL A 26 -4.68 67.83 -22.02
N ALA A 27 -4.93 67.30 -20.83
CA ALA A 27 -5.17 68.07 -19.62
C ALA A 27 -4.09 67.68 -18.59
N ALA A 28 -3.25 68.69 -18.24
CA ALA A 28 -2.25 68.51 -17.18
C ALA A 28 -2.95 68.40 -15.80
N GLY A 29 -3.10 67.20 -15.30
CA GLY A 29 -3.56 66.92 -13.94
C GLY A 29 -2.39 66.45 -13.12
N ALA A 30 -2.17 67.02 -11.94
CA ALA A 30 -1.13 66.67 -10.96
C ALA A 30 -1.21 65.17 -10.64
N LEU A 31 -0.12 64.46 -10.89
CA LEU A 31 0.03 63.05 -10.52
C LEU A 31 0.20 62.95 -8.99
N ALA A 32 -0.92 62.71 -8.29
CA ALA A 32 -0.87 62.09 -7.00
C ALA A 32 -0.49 60.63 -7.23
N VAL A 33 0.76 60.26 -6.94
CA VAL A 33 1.23 58.88 -6.92
C VAL A 33 0.53 58.23 -5.72
N PRO A 34 -0.39 57.26 -5.91
CA PRO A 34 -0.87 56.50 -4.78
C PRO A 34 0.34 55.68 -4.24
N ALA A 35 0.67 55.92 -2.98
CA ALA A 35 1.59 55.03 -2.25
C ALA A 35 1.01 53.64 -2.37
N ALA A 36 1.67 52.76 -3.11
CA ALA A 36 1.39 51.34 -3.13
C ALA A 36 1.69 50.83 -1.72
N SER A 37 0.66 50.69 -0.91
CA SER A 37 0.73 49.93 0.31
C SER A 37 1.08 48.51 -0.12
N ALA A 38 2.32 48.09 0.07
CA ALA A 38 2.71 46.69 0.01
C ALA A 38 1.93 45.98 1.14
N HIS A 39 0.75 45.49 0.80
CA HIS A 39 0.13 44.46 1.59
C HIS A 39 0.94 43.20 1.30
N ASP A 40 1.67 42.72 2.30
CA ASP A 40 2.14 41.33 2.36
C ASP A 40 0.92 40.41 2.46
N GLY A 41 0.06 40.45 1.44
CA GLY A 41 -1.06 39.53 1.31
C GLY A 41 -0.51 38.17 0.90
N VAL A 42 -0.61 37.20 1.78
CA VAL A 42 -0.42 35.77 1.42
C VAL A 42 -1.26 35.54 0.18
N ALA A 43 -0.62 35.16 -0.93
CA ALA A 43 -1.31 34.88 -2.19
C ALA A 43 -2.39 33.83 -1.96
N THR A 44 -3.64 34.18 -2.21
CA THR A 44 -4.77 33.25 -2.09
C THR A 44 -5.08 32.67 -3.45
N PHE A 45 -5.24 31.38 -3.56
CA PHE A 45 -5.56 30.66 -4.78
C PHE A 45 -7.00 30.15 -4.73
N SER A 46 -7.72 30.26 -5.84
CA SER A 46 -9.07 29.72 -6.00
C SER A 46 -9.03 28.18 -6.01
N ALA A 47 -10.16 27.53 -5.74
CA ALA A 47 -10.28 26.09 -5.82
C ALA A 47 -9.85 25.54 -7.20
N ALA A 48 -10.23 26.21 -8.28
CA ALA A 48 -9.85 25.81 -9.64
C ALA A 48 -8.32 25.92 -9.88
N GLN A 49 -7.66 26.95 -9.32
CA GLN A 49 -6.20 27.08 -9.42
C GLN A 49 -5.48 26.00 -8.62
N LEU A 50 -5.99 25.62 -7.45
CA LEU A 50 -5.44 24.54 -6.64
C LEU A 50 -5.62 23.18 -7.32
N GLU A 51 -6.76 22.94 -7.95
CA GLU A 51 -7.02 21.73 -8.75
C GLU A 51 -6.06 21.64 -9.94
N GLN A 52 -5.94 22.69 -10.73
CA GLN A 52 -5.00 22.77 -11.86
C GLN A 52 -3.54 22.56 -11.42
N ALA A 53 -3.15 23.12 -10.27
CA ALA A 53 -1.82 22.90 -9.71
C ALA A 53 -1.61 21.44 -9.27
N SER A 54 -2.63 20.80 -8.69
CA SER A 54 -2.61 19.37 -8.34
C SER A 54 -2.49 18.48 -9.57
N ASP A 55 -3.26 18.77 -10.61
CA ASP A 55 -3.23 18.02 -11.87
C ASP A 55 -1.87 18.16 -12.56
N ALA A 56 -1.28 19.35 -12.53
CA ALA A 56 0.06 19.59 -13.07
C ALA A 56 1.15 18.78 -12.33
N VAL A 57 1.01 18.59 -11.00
CA VAL A 57 1.92 17.72 -10.24
C VAL A 57 1.73 16.24 -10.64
N LEU A 58 0.49 15.82 -10.88
CA LEU A 58 0.18 14.47 -11.35
C LEU A 58 0.78 14.22 -12.75
N ASP A 59 0.57 15.17 -13.67
CA ASP A 59 1.03 15.05 -15.06
C ASP A 59 2.55 15.08 -15.21
N ALA A 60 3.25 15.77 -14.28
CA ALA A 60 4.71 15.78 -14.23
C ALA A 60 5.31 14.41 -13.83
N ASP A 61 4.51 13.51 -13.23
CA ASP A 61 4.86 12.13 -12.88
C ASP A 61 6.24 11.97 -12.17
N VAL A 62 6.58 12.91 -11.28
CA VAL A 62 7.84 12.88 -10.53
C VAL A 62 7.74 11.87 -9.39
N ALA A 63 8.48 10.77 -9.51
CA ALA A 63 8.53 9.73 -8.47
C ALA A 63 9.12 10.29 -7.16
N GLY A 64 8.65 9.78 -6.01
CA GLY A 64 9.11 10.25 -4.68
C GLY A 64 8.36 11.50 -4.19
N THR A 65 7.20 11.82 -4.77
CA THR A 65 6.34 12.92 -4.35
C THR A 65 5.00 12.44 -3.79
N SER A 66 4.44 13.23 -2.87
CA SER A 66 3.05 13.14 -2.45
C SER A 66 2.50 14.55 -2.31
N TRP A 67 1.22 14.77 -2.60
CA TRP A 67 0.67 16.13 -2.51
C TRP A 67 -0.79 16.14 -2.09
N GLY A 68 -1.21 17.30 -1.63
CA GLY A 68 -2.60 17.58 -1.27
C GLY A 68 -2.81 19.05 -0.97
N VAL A 69 -4.07 19.48 -1.00
CA VAL A 69 -4.45 20.86 -0.66
C VAL A 69 -4.49 21.02 0.85
N ASP A 70 -3.66 21.92 1.39
CA ASP A 70 -3.73 22.32 2.79
C ASP A 70 -4.88 23.30 3.00
N ALA A 71 -5.82 22.93 3.86
CA ALA A 71 -7.04 23.70 4.10
C ALA A 71 -6.78 25.05 4.78
N LYS A 72 -5.66 25.19 5.49
CA LYS A 72 -5.31 26.44 6.23
C LYS A 72 -4.59 27.42 5.32
N THR A 73 -3.57 26.95 4.60
CA THR A 73 -2.72 27.80 3.76
C THR A 73 -3.31 28.02 2.37
N LYS A 74 -4.30 27.21 1.96
CA LYS A 74 -4.87 27.23 0.61
C LYS A 74 -3.78 27.09 -0.46
N GLN A 75 -2.86 26.15 -0.24
CA GLN A 75 -1.80 25.79 -1.15
C GLN A 75 -1.80 24.28 -1.39
N VAL A 76 -1.26 23.85 -2.51
CA VAL A 76 -0.93 22.44 -2.78
C VAL A 76 0.43 22.17 -2.15
N VAL A 77 0.44 21.47 -1.02
CA VAL A 77 1.68 21.05 -0.37
C VAL A 77 2.18 19.80 -1.06
N VAL A 78 3.34 19.89 -1.69
CA VAL A 78 4.04 18.78 -2.33
C VAL A 78 5.18 18.34 -1.42
N THR A 79 5.07 17.16 -0.82
CA THR A 79 6.15 16.55 -0.05
C THR A 79 7.03 15.75 -0.99
N ALA A 80 8.29 16.12 -1.09
CA ALA A 80 9.31 15.46 -1.92
C ALA A 80 10.29 14.70 -1.02
N ASP A 81 10.51 13.43 -1.30
CA ASP A 81 11.45 12.58 -0.58
C ASP A 81 12.94 12.91 -0.93
N SER A 82 13.89 12.17 -0.34
CA SER A 82 15.30 12.43 -0.53
C SER A 82 15.80 12.14 -1.96
N THR A 83 15.05 11.37 -2.75
CA THR A 83 15.44 11.00 -4.13
C THR A 83 15.08 12.06 -5.15
N VAL A 84 14.11 12.92 -4.85
CA VAL A 84 13.65 13.99 -5.76
C VAL A 84 14.74 15.06 -5.86
N SER A 85 15.28 15.29 -7.05
CA SER A 85 16.32 16.26 -7.34
C SER A 85 15.81 17.69 -7.37
N LYS A 86 16.72 18.67 -7.36
CA LYS A 86 16.36 20.09 -7.56
C LYS A 86 15.80 20.34 -8.98
N ALA A 87 16.26 19.59 -9.97
CA ALA A 87 15.78 19.68 -11.36
C ALA A 87 14.32 19.21 -11.47
N GLU A 88 13.96 18.09 -10.86
CA GLU A 88 12.59 17.58 -10.82
C GLU A 88 11.65 18.51 -10.05
N ILE A 89 12.11 19.19 -9.00
CA ILE A 89 11.32 20.25 -8.34
C ILE A 89 11.07 21.43 -9.28
N ALA A 90 12.06 21.80 -10.09
CA ALA A 90 11.90 22.87 -11.08
C ALA A 90 10.89 22.44 -12.18
N GLU A 91 10.91 21.16 -12.57
CA GLU A 91 9.95 20.57 -13.51
C GLU A 91 8.52 20.62 -12.96
N LEU A 92 8.28 20.23 -11.70
CA LEU A 92 6.98 20.36 -11.04
C LEU A 92 6.44 21.79 -11.10
N LYS A 93 7.31 22.78 -10.80
CA LYS A 93 6.94 24.20 -10.86
C LYS A 93 6.67 24.67 -12.28
N ALA A 94 7.48 24.23 -13.24
CA ALA A 94 7.28 24.55 -14.65
C ALA A 94 5.98 23.97 -15.20
N ALA A 95 5.64 22.72 -14.84
CA ALA A 95 4.38 22.07 -15.19
C ALA A 95 3.16 22.86 -14.67
N ALA A 96 3.23 23.38 -13.44
CA ALA A 96 2.16 24.19 -12.85
C ALA A 96 2.03 25.58 -13.49
N GLY A 97 3.00 26.05 -14.27
CA GLY A 97 2.94 27.31 -15.04
C GLY A 97 2.58 28.51 -14.19
N SER A 98 1.50 29.23 -14.55
CA SER A 98 0.99 30.39 -13.79
C SER A 98 0.53 30.04 -12.37
N ASN A 99 0.22 28.77 -12.08
CA ASN A 99 -0.18 28.27 -10.76
C ASN A 99 1.00 27.77 -9.92
N ALA A 100 2.26 27.95 -10.36
CA ALA A 100 3.45 27.51 -9.62
C ALA A 100 3.54 28.10 -8.20
N GLY A 101 3.02 29.31 -8.00
CA GLY A 101 2.93 29.94 -6.67
C GLY A 101 1.96 29.24 -5.71
N ALA A 102 1.04 28.43 -6.22
CA ALA A 102 0.16 27.60 -5.42
C ALA A 102 0.86 26.35 -4.85
N LEU A 103 2.03 25.97 -5.37
CA LEU A 103 2.80 24.83 -4.89
C LEU A 103 3.72 25.23 -3.73
N LYS A 104 3.56 24.59 -2.60
CA LYS A 104 4.50 24.60 -1.48
C LYS A 104 5.27 23.31 -1.47
N ILE A 105 6.59 23.38 -1.67
CA ILE A 105 7.45 22.18 -1.66
C ILE A 105 8.02 21.98 -0.26
N GLU A 106 7.78 20.80 0.30
CA GLU A 106 8.36 20.35 1.56
C GLU A 106 9.26 19.14 1.31
N ARG A 107 10.35 19.04 2.08
CA ARG A 107 11.26 17.89 2.01
C ARG A 107 11.01 16.94 3.16
N THR A 108 11.03 15.63 2.86
CA THR A 108 11.05 14.60 3.88
C THR A 108 12.29 13.72 3.73
N PRO A 109 12.90 13.27 4.84
CA PRO A 109 13.98 12.30 4.78
C PRO A 109 13.47 10.93 4.34
N GLY A 110 14.38 10.08 3.83
CA GLY A 110 14.06 8.73 3.36
C GLY A 110 13.51 8.72 1.95
N LYS A 111 12.93 7.60 1.54
CA LYS A 111 12.36 7.37 0.21
C LYS A 111 10.93 6.85 0.35
N PHE A 112 10.02 7.38 -0.46
CA PHE A 112 8.67 6.81 -0.56
C PHE A 112 8.76 5.44 -1.22
N GLN A 113 8.37 4.41 -0.49
CA GLN A 113 8.44 3.03 -0.93
C GLN A 113 7.13 2.32 -0.65
N LYS A 114 6.77 1.39 -1.52
CA LYS A 114 5.70 0.43 -1.21
C LYS A 114 6.24 -0.54 -0.17
N TYR A 115 5.53 -0.65 0.94
CA TYR A 115 5.80 -1.65 1.96
C TYR A 115 5.03 -2.92 1.63
N ILE A 116 5.59 -4.08 1.99
CA ILE A 116 4.86 -5.34 2.04
C ILE A 116 4.84 -5.84 3.48
N SER A 117 3.66 -6.11 3.99
CA SER A 117 3.40 -6.44 5.38
C SER A 117 2.50 -7.66 5.53
N GLY A 118 2.40 -8.20 6.74
CA GLY A 118 1.48 -9.30 7.04
C GLY A 118 0.03 -8.99 6.62
N GLY A 119 -0.62 -9.95 5.99
CA GLY A 119 -1.97 -9.85 5.44
C GLY A 119 -2.07 -9.29 4.03
N ASP A 120 -0.99 -8.82 3.42
CA ASP A 120 -1.00 -8.37 2.04
C ASP A 120 -1.15 -9.54 1.06
N ALA A 121 -1.79 -9.27 -0.08
CA ALA A 121 -1.96 -10.27 -1.12
C ALA A 121 -0.62 -10.71 -1.73
N ILE A 122 -0.43 -12.00 -1.83
CA ILE A 122 0.69 -12.63 -2.54
C ILE A 122 0.14 -13.55 -3.63
N TYR A 123 0.76 -13.54 -4.78
CA TYR A 123 0.27 -14.25 -5.96
C TYR A 123 1.26 -15.30 -6.42
N ALA A 124 0.79 -16.52 -6.58
CA ALA A 124 1.49 -17.60 -7.28
C ALA A 124 1.10 -17.61 -8.77
N SER A 125 1.47 -18.67 -9.51
CA SER A 125 1.18 -18.78 -10.94
C SER A 125 -0.33 -18.75 -11.27
N SER A 126 -1.19 -19.35 -10.42
CA SER A 126 -2.62 -19.52 -10.68
C SER A 126 -3.52 -19.27 -9.47
N TRP A 127 -2.98 -18.95 -8.29
CA TRP A 127 -3.77 -18.66 -7.10
C TRP A 127 -3.21 -17.48 -6.32
N ARG A 128 -3.99 -17.01 -5.36
CA ARG A 128 -3.65 -15.93 -4.43
C ARG A 128 -3.77 -16.42 -2.99
N CYS A 129 -2.80 -16.04 -2.18
CA CYS A 129 -2.80 -16.20 -0.73
C CYS A 129 -2.50 -14.85 -0.05
N SER A 130 -2.31 -14.89 1.26
CA SER A 130 -1.91 -13.75 2.08
C SER A 130 -0.53 -13.98 2.69
N LEU A 131 0.28 -12.94 2.74
CA LEU A 131 1.52 -12.94 3.48
C LEU A 131 1.24 -13.09 4.97
N GLY A 132 1.88 -14.04 5.64
CA GLY A 132 1.79 -14.23 7.08
C GLY A 132 2.61 -13.18 7.83
N PHE A 133 3.88 -13.48 8.03
CA PHE A 133 4.82 -12.57 8.69
C PHE A 133 6.09 -12.44 7.88
N ASN A 134 6.62 -11.22 7.81
CA ASN A 134 7.99 -11.01 7.39
C ASN A 134 8.93 -11.47 8.50
N VAL A 135 9.94 -12.22 8.11
CA VAL A 135 10.91 -12.84 9.02
C VAL A 135 12.32 -12.71 8.46
N ARG A 136 13.32 -12.87 9.32
CA ARG A 136 14.74 -12.90 8.93
C ARG A 136 15.48 -14.03 9.62
N ASP A 137 16.51 -14.55 8.97
CA ASP A 137 17.44 -15.48 9.58
C ASP A 137 18.58 -14.76 10.33
N SER A 138 19.46 -15.52 10.96
CA SER A 138 20.62 -15.00 11.71
C SER A 138 21.65 -14.28 10.83
N SER A 139 21.64 -14.52 9.52
CA SER A 139 22.50 -13.81 8.56
C SER A 139 21.93 -12.48 8.10
N GLY A 140 20.68 -12.17 8.49
CA GLY A 140 19.94 -10.98 8.07
C GLY A 140 19.24 -11.12 6.72
N ALA A 141 19.17 -12.32 6.13
CA ALA A 141 18.40 -12.55 4.93
C ALA A 141 16.89 -12.52 5.25
N TYR A 142 16.11 -11.93 4.33
CA TYR A 142 14.69 -11.72 4.50
C TYR A 142 13.87 -12.79 3.80
N TYR A 143 12.80 -13.20 4.50
CA TYR A 143 11.81 -14.15 4.05
C TYR A 143 10.42 -13.68 4.48
N PHE A 144 9.39 -14.32 3.97
CA PHE A 144 8.07 -14.28 4.57
C PHE A 144 7.51 -15.70 4.77
N LEU A 145 6.71 -15.85 5.81
CA LEU A 145 5.92 -17.05 6.07
C LEU A 145 4.53 -16.90 5.46
N THR A 146 3.96 -18.00 5.01
CA THR A 146 2.57 -18.15 4.55
C THR A 146 2.11 -19.58 4.83
N ALA A 147 0.92 -19.99 4.39
CA ALA A 147 0.48 -21.36 4.55
C ALA A 147 1.27 -22.34 3.66
N GLY A 148 1.38 -23.58 4.12
CA GLY A 148 2.03 -24.66 3.38
C GLY A 148 1.27 -25.01 2.11
N HIS A 149 -0.07 -25.14 2.18
CA HIS A 149 -0.90 -25.37 1.00
C HIS A 149 -0.83 -24.25 -0.05
N CYS A 150 -0.39 -23.04 0.35
CA CYS A 150 -0.11 -21.96 -0.59
C CYS A 150 1.22 -22.19 -1.33
N THR A 151 2.23 -22.71 -0.64
CA THR A 151 3.59 -22.90 -1.17
C THR A 151 3.81 -24.23 -1.86
N ASP A 152 2.94 -25.20 -1.63
CA ASP A 152 3.00 -26.51 -2.29
C ASP A 152 2.83 -26.33 -3.80
N GLY A 153 3.82 -26.78 -4.57
CA GLY A 153 3.89 -26.60 -6.02
C GLY A 153 4.12 -25.15 -6.50
N ALA A 154 4.25 -24.16 -5.61
CA ALA A 154 4.52 -22.78 -5.99
C ALA A 154 6.03 -22.51 -6.06
N GLY A 155 6.50 -21.95 -7.19
CA GLY A 155 7.90 -21.51 -7.35
C GLY A 155 8.09 -20.03 -7.03
N THR A 156 7.60 -19.16 -7.90
CA THR A 156 7.76 -17.70 -7.80
C THR A 156 6.51 -17.04 -7.24
N TRP A 157 6.74 -15.97 -6.44
CA TRP A 157 5.70 -15.17 -5.83
C TRP A 157 5.77 -13.71 -6.26
N TRP A 158 4.61 -13.09 -6.46
CA TRP A 158 4.46 -11.71 -6.90
C TRP A 158 3.60 -10.90 -5.93
N ALA A 159 3.87 -9.58 -5.87
CA ALA A 159 3.11 -8.63 -5.06
C ALA A 159 1.79 -8.19 -5.69
N ASN A 160 1.55 -8.50 -6.96
CA ASN A 160 0.37 -8.07 -7.70
C ASN A 160 -0.15 -9.14 -8.66
N SER A 161 -1.45 -9.07 -8.99
CA SER A 161 -2.13 -10.01 -9.89
C SER A 161 -1.60 -9.96 -11.32
N ALA A 162 -1.05 -8.82 -11.76
CA ALA A 162 -0.42 -8.65 -13.07
C ALA A 162 0.96 -9.33 -13.15
N LYS A 163 1.50 -9.83 -12.02
CA LYS A 163 2.80 -10.51 -11.91
C LYS A 163 3.99 -9.68 -12.42
N THR A 164 3.90 -8.36 -12.30
CA THR A 164 4.96 -7.44 -12.71
C THR A 164 5.99 -7.18 -11.62
N THR A 165 5.63 -7.44 -10.35
CA THR A 165 6.50 -7.20 -9.20
C THR A 165 6.79 -8.52 -8.48
N VAL A 166 7.94 -9.11 -8.78
CA VAL A 166 8.40 -10.34 -8.10
C VAL A 166 8.72 -10.01 -6.64
N LEU A 167 8.32 -10.89 -5.72
CA LEU A 167 8.71 -10.90 -4.30
C LEU A 167 9.93 -11.80 -4.08
N GLY A 168 9.80 -13.06 -4.50
CA GLY A 168 10.81 -14.07 -4.25
C GLY A 168 10.38 -15.45 -4.70
N THR A 169 11.05 -16.46 -4.17
CA THR A 169 10.82 -17.87 -4.50
C THR A 169 10.58 -18.72 -3.26
N THR A 170 9.71 -19.72 -3.35
CA THR A 170 9.50 -20.72 -2.31
C THR A 170 10.84 -21.39 -1.97
N SER A 171 11.20 -21.43 -0.69
CA SER A 171 12.38 -22.11 -0.20
C SER A 171 12.07 -23.23 0.80
N GLY A 172 10.81 -23.40 1.16
CA GLY A 172 10.32 -24.53 1.98
C GLY A 172 8.81 -24.56 2.03
N SER A 173 8.26 -25.77 2.09
CA SER A 173 6.83 -26.03 2.22
C SER A 173 6.63 -27.26 3.12
N SER A 174 5.63 -27.21 3.98
CA SER A 174 5.20 -28.35 4.81
C SER A 174 3.68 -28.42 4.79
N PHE A 175 3.18 -29.30 3.93
CA PHE A 175 1.77 -29.63 3.75
C PHE A 175 1.65 -30.97 3.01
N PRO A 176 0.71 -31.86 3.36
CA PRO A 176 -0.09 -31.86 4.59
C PRO A 176 0.75 -32.22 5.85
N THR A 177 0.12 -32.54 6.94
CA THR A 177 0.64 -32.74 8.31
C THR A 177 0.77 -31.40 9.06
N ASN A 178 1.53 -30.45 8.53
CA ASN A 178 1.57 -29.06 8.94
C ASN A 178 0.94 -28.20 7.83
N ASP A 179 0.82 -26.88 8.08
CA ASP A 179 0.37 -25.94 7.07
C ASP A 179 1.17 -24.64 7.14
N TYR A 180 2.49 -24.73 6.90
CA TYR A 180 3.36 -23.56 6.82
C TYR A 180 4.35 -23.65 5.66
N GLY A 181 4.67 -22.52 5.09
CA GLY A 181 5.67 -22.40 4.04
C GLY A 181 6.49 -21.13 4.19
N ILE A 182 7.66 -21.11 3.58
CA ILE A 182 8.59 -19.98 3.59
C ILE A 182 9.02 -19.61 2.18
N VAL A 183 9.04 -18.31 1.93
CA VAL A 183 9.46 -17.72 0.65
C VAL A 183 10.65 -16.79 0.92
N LYS A 184 11.74 -17.01 0.19
CA LYS A 184 12.92 -16.15 0.25
C LYS A 184 12.71 -14.94 -0.66
N TYR A 185 12.90 -13.75 -0.12
CA TYR A 185 12.90 -12.54 -0.93
C TYR A 185 14.10 -12.51 -1.89
N THR A 186 13.83 -12.32 -3.17
CA THR A 186 14.85 -12.03 -4.19
C THR A 186 14.81 -10.57 -4.62
N ASN A 187 13.70 -9.88 -4.39
CA ASN A 187 13.55 -8.46 -4.67
C ASN A 187 14.08 -7.62 -3.52
N THR A 188 15.18 -6.92 -3.75
CA THR A 188 15.82 -6.02 -2.77
C THR A 188 15.17 -4.64 -2.71
N SER A 189 14.41 -4.26 -3.74
CA SER A 189 13.79 -2.92 -3.84
C SER A 189 12.50 -2.76 -3.03
N ILE A 190 11.91 -3.86 -2.54
CA ILE A 190 10.70 -3.82 -1.73
C ILE A 190 11.10 -3.72 -0.26
N THR A 191 10.49 -2.79 0.46
CA THR A 191 10.64 -2.71 1.93
C THR A 191 9.79 -3.79 2.59
N LYS A 192 10.44 -4.69 3.31
CA LYS A 192 9.83 -5.76 4.09
C LYS A 192 9.53 -5.19 5.47
N SER A 193 8.25 -4.91 5.76
CA SER A 193 7.86 -4.35 7.06
C SER A 193 7.61 -5.49 8.06
N GLY A 194 8.15 -5.38 9.27
CA GLY A 194 7.86 -6.28 10.40
C GLY A 194 6.44 -6.14 10.96
N THR A 195 5.55 -5.45 10.25
CA THR A 195 4.19 -5.12 10.69
C THR A 195 3.14 -6.04 10.09
N VAL A 196 1.94 -6.05 10.69
CA VAL A 196 0.69 -6.55 10.11
C VAL A 196 -0.23 -5.35 9.92
N GLY A 197 -0.33 -4.84 8.70
CA GLY A 197 -0.89 -3.51 8.46
C GLY A 197 -0.06 -2.45 9.20
N SER A 198 -0.70 -1.70 10.11
CA SER A 198 -0.03 -0.72 10.97
C SER A 198 0.44 -1.30 12.32
N GLN A 199 0.10 -2.55 12.65
CA GLN A 199 0.49 -3.18 13.91
C GLN A 199 1.92 -3.71 13.83
N ASP A 200 2.81 -3.20 14.65
CA ASP A 200 4.19 -3.68 14.78
C ASP A 200 4.23 -5.05 15.48
N ILE A 201 4.99 -6.01 14.91
CA ILE A 201 5.11 -7.39 15.40
C ILE A 201 6.54 -7.63 15.84
N THR A 202 6.76 -7.63 17.15
CA THR A 202 8.12 -7.67 17.72
C THR A 202 8.49 -9.03 18.33
N ARG A 203 7.52 -9.95 18.49
CA ARG A 203 7.73 -11.28 19.08
C ARG A 203 6.75 -12.31 18.57
N ALA A 204 7.04 -13.56 18.81
CA ALA A 204 6.13 -14.68 18.59
C ALA A 204 5.93 -15.48 19.88
N ALA A 205 4.74 -16.05 20.04
CA ALA A 205 4.42 -16.93 21.17
C ALA A 205 3.36 -17.97 20.77
N ASP A 206 3.22 -19.00 21.57
CA ASP A 206 2.10 -19.93 21.44
C ASP A 206 0.81 -19.24 21.94
N ALA A 207 -0.30 -19.54 21.27
CA ALA A 207 -1.60 -19.03 21.65
C ALA A 207 -2.12 -19.70 22.92
N THR A 208 -3.04 -19.03 23.64
CA THR A 208 -3.73 -19.59 24.80
C THR A 208 -5.24 -19.57 24.60
N VAL A 209 -5.95 -20.60 25.14
CA VAL A 209 -7.42 -20.66 25.07
C VAL A 209 -8.00 -19.45 25.79
N GLY A 210 -9.00 -18.82 25.15
CA GLY A 210 -9.63 -17.58 25.66
C GLY A 210 -8.93 -16.29 25.23
N GLN A 211 -7.74 -16.35 24.62
CA GLN A 211 -7.01 -15.18 24.15
C GLN A 211 -7.78 -14.45 23.04
N ASN A 212 -7.90 -13.11 23.17
CA ASN A 212 -8.40 -12.27 22.09
C ASN A 212 -7.34 -12.13 21.01
N VAL A 213 -7.75 -12.29 19.77
CA VAL A 213 -6.85 -12.32 18.62
C VAL A 213 -7.41 -11.53 17.45
N SER A 214 -6.53 -11.10 16.58
CA SER A 214 -6.85 -10.47 15.31
C SER A 214 -6.21 -11.29 14.17
N ARG A 215 -6.87 -11.34 13.03
CA ARG A 215 -6.35 -11.90 11.79
C ARG A 215 -6.41 -10.81 10.71
N ARG A 216 -5.39 -10.71 9.88
CA ARG A 216 -5.44 -9.92 8.65
C ARG A 216 -5.29 -10.83 7.43
N GLY A 217 -6.15 -10.66 6.42
CA GLY A 217 -6.07 -11.38 5.16
C GLY A 217 -6.38 -10.50 3.97
N SER A 218 -5.94 -10.91 2.82
CA SER A 218 -6.00 -10.11 1.59
C SER A 218 -7.40 -10.04 0.96
N THR A 219 -8.31 -10.93 1.38
CA THR A 219 -9.70 -10.95 0.89
C THR A 219 -10.59 -10.12 1.80
N THR A 220 -10.58 -10.39 3.10
CA THR A 220 -11.56 -9.84 4.03
C THR A 220 -11.02 -8.76 4.95
N GLY A 221 -9.70 -8.45 4.88
CA GLY A 221 -9.08 -7.44 5.74
C GLY A 221 -8.87 -7.94 7.17
N ILE A 222 -9.12 -7.09 8.16
CA ILE A 222 -8.89 -7.38 9.59
C ILE A 222 -10.19 -7.83 10.23
N HIS A 223 -10.14 -8.98 10.88
CA HIS A 223 -11.20 -9.52 11.73
C HIS A 223 -10.64 -9.95 13.08
N THR A 224 -11.48 -9.89 14.10
CA THR A 224 -11.13 -10.24 15.48
C THR A 224 -11.97 -11.39 15.98
N GLY A 225 -11.49 -12.04 17.02
CA GLY A 225 -12.19 -13.13 17.68
C GLY A 225 -11.41 -13.64 18.88
N ARG A 226 -11.63 -14.89 19.21
CA ARG A 226 -11.03 -15.54 20.38
C ARG A 226 -10.54 -16.94 20.05
N VAL A 227 -9.44 -17.34 20.64
CA VAL A 227 -8.97 -18.74 20.63
C VAL A 227 -9.92 -19.61 21.43
N THR A 228 -10.46 -20.67 20.84
CA THR A 228 -11.43 -21.57 21.48
C THR A 228 -10.84 -22.93 21.84
N ALA A 229 -9.84 -23.38 21.10
CA ALA A 229 -9.13 -24.63 21.38
C ALA A 229 -7.73 -24.61 20.74
N LEU A 230 -6.87 -25.48 21.24
CA LEU A 230 -5.51 -25.71 20.73
C LEU A 230 -5.35 -27.19 20.37
N ASN A 231 -4.26 -27.47 19.67
CA ASN A 231 -3.86 -28.83 19.30
C ASN A 231 -4.98 -29.58 18.54
N GLN A 232 -5.65 -28.89 17.63
CA GLN A 232 -6.72 -29.47 16.84
C GLN A 232 -6.19 -30.17 15.61
N THR A 233 -6.80 -31.30 15.27
CA THR A 233 -6.59 -31.96 13.99
C THR A 233 -7.69 -31.54 13.03
N VAL A 234 -7.33 -31.15 11.81
CA VAL A 234 -8.28 -30.76 10.77
C VAL A 234 -8.07 -31.65 9.55
N ASN A 235 -9.14 -32.28 9.10
CA ASN A 235 -9.16 -33.07 7.87
C ASN A 235 -9.93 -32.27 6.79
N TYR A 236 -9.21 -31.78 5.81
CA TYR A 236 -9.78 -31.05 4.67
C TYR A 236 -10.25 -31.97 3.53
N GLY A 237 -10.06 -33.28 3.67
CA GLY A 237 -10.37 -34.27 2.65
C GLY A 237 -9.19 -34.53 1.71
N GLY A 238 -9.34 -35.54 0.82
CA GLY A 238 -8.30 -35.85 -0.19
C GLY A 238 -6.94 -36.33 0.36
N GLY A 239 -6.82 -36.56 1.66
CA GLY A 239 -5.56 -36.84 2.33
C GLY A 239 -4.94 -35.63 3.04
N ASP A 240 -5.53 -34.46 2.90
CA ASP A 240 -5.04 -33.22 3.50
C ASP A 240 -5.45 -33.12 4.97
N VAL A 241 -4.68 -33.76 5.84
CA VAL A 241 -4.84 -33.73 7.29
C VAL A 241 -3.72 -32.92 7.91
N VAL A 242 -4.09 -31.93 8.74
CA VAL A 242 -3.15 -31.08 9.48
C VAL A 242 -3.39 -31.19 10.98
N TYR A 243 -2.33 -31.06 11.77
CA TYR A 243 -2.33 -31.32 13.20
C TYR A 243 -1.85 -30.10 13.98
N GLY A 244 -2.13 -30.08 15.29
CA GLY A 244 -1.60 -29.04 16.19
C GLY A 244 -2.23 -27.66 16.03
N MET A 245 -3.36 -27.55 15.33
CA MET A 245 -3.93 -26.29 14.90
C MET A 245 -4.57 -25.49 16.04
N ILE A 246 -4.47 -24.17 15.97
CA ILE A 246 -5.19 -23.21 16.80
C ILE A 246 -6.58 -23.02 16.22
N LYS A 247 -7.64 -23.26 17.00
CA LYS A 247 -9.05 -23.01 16.62
C LYS A 247 -9.53 -21.69 17.19
N THR A 248 -10.22 -20.89 16.37
CA THR A 248 -10.73 -19.57 16.76
C THR A 248 -12.16 -19.33 16.28
N THR A 249 -12.78 -18.28 16.80
CA THR A 249 -14.03 -17.71 16.27
C THR A 249 -13.81 -16.65 15.19
N VAL A 250 -12.57 -16.38 14.80
CA VAL A 250 -12.27 -15.42 13.73
C VAL A 250 -12.74 -16.01 12.40
N CYS A 251 -13.41 -15.20 11.58
CA CYS A 251 -13.78 -15.60 10.22
C CYS A 251 -12.60 -15.51 9.25
N ALA A 252 -12.65 -16.28 8.17
CA ALA A 252 -11.75 -16.17 7.02
C ALA A 252 -12.47 -16.66 5.76
N GLU A 253 -12.01 -16.20 4.61
CA GLU A 253 -12.54 -16.58 3.30
C GLU A 253 -11.39 -16.95 2.34
N PRO A 254 -11.67 -17.61 1.20
CA PRO A 254 -10.65 -17.97 0.22
C PRO A 254 -9.76 -16.77 -0.17
N GLY A 255 -8.45 -16.99 -0.15
CA GLY A 255 -7.43 -15.95 -0.36
C GLY A 255 -6.86 -15.35 0.94
N ASP A 256 -7.53 -15.52 2.09
CA ASP A 256 -6.99 -15.16 3.41
C ASP A 256 -5.95 -16.17 3.92
N SER A 257 -5.84 -17.33 3.26
CA SER A 257 -4.87 -18.40 3.53
C SER A 257 -3.46 -17.85 3.70
N GLY A 258 -2.75 -18.30 4.73
CA GLY A 258 -1.42 -17.86 5.08
C GLY A 258 -1.36 -16.55 5.85
N GLY A 259 -2.44 -15.77 5.89
CA GLY A 259 -2.51 -14.50 6.60
C GLY A 259 -2.26 -14.64 8.11
N PRO A 260 -1.72 -13.59 8.77
CA PRO A 260 -1.28 -13.64 10.15
C PRO A 260 -2.42 -13.63 11.16
N LEU A 261 -2.32 -14.48 12.18
CA LEU A 261 -3.03 -14.39 13.47
C LEU A 261 -2.10 -13.76 14.48
N TYR A 262 -2.56 -12.73 15.18
CA TYR A 262 -1.74 -11.99 16.14
C TYR A 262 -2.56 -11.44 17.30
N SER A 263 -1.88 -11.04 18.39
CA SER A 263 -2.46 -10.32 19.52
C SER A 263 -1.50 -9.22 19.97
N GLY A 264 -1.91 -7.95 19.79
CA GLY A 264 -1.00 -6.81 19.93
C GLY A 264 0.26 -7.01 19.05
N SER A 265 1.45 -6.91 19.63
CA SER A 265 2.73 -7.08 18.94
C SER A 265 3.22 -8.55 18.85
N THR A 266 2.36 -9.52 19.15
CA THR A 266 2.74 -10.93 19.23
C THR A 266 2.17 -11.72 18.04
N ALA A 267 3.02 -12.32 17.22
CA ALA A 267 2.67 -13.29 16.20
C ALA A 267 2.24 -14.61 16.85
N LEU A 268 1.14 -15.21 16.39
CA LEU A 268 0.57 -16.44 16.96
C LEU A 268 0.42 -17.55 15.93
N GLY A 269 -0.04 -17.27 14.72
CA GLY A 269 -0.36 -18.31 13.74
C GLY A 269 -0.47 -17.82 12.30
N LEU A 270 -0.64 -18.78 11.39
CA LEU A 270 -0.86 -18.58 9.95
C LEU A 270 -2.21 -19.19 9.58
N THR A 271 -3.04 -18.47 8.85
CA THR A 271 -4.38 -18.96 8.44
C THR A 271 -4.25 -20.20 7.57
N SER A 272 -4.83 -21.29 8.04
CA SER A 272 -4.90 -22.57 7.31
C SER A 272 -6.23 -22.67 6.54
N GLY A 273 -7.32 -22.83 7.25
CA GLY A 273 -8.64 -22.96 6.67
C GLY A 273 -9.73 -22.91 7.74
N GLY A 274 -10.97 -23.12 7.32
CA GLY A 274 -12.08 -23.04 8.26
C GLY A 274 -13.45 -23.26 7.61
N SER A 275 -14.49 -22.84 8.32
CA SER A 275 -15.87 -22.89 7.86
C SER A 275 -16.59 -21.59 8.19
N GLY A 276 -17.67 -21.28 7.45
CA GLY A 276 -18.41 -20.02 7.56
C GLY A 276 -17.83 -18.93 6.67
N ASN A 277 -18.18 -17.68 6.96
CA ASN A 277 -17.71 -16.50 6.22
C ASN A 277 -17.71 -15.27 7.13
N CYS A 278 -17.20 -14.14 6.64
CA CYS A 278 -17.10 -12.93 7.45
C CYS A 278 -18.40 -12.10 7.54
N SER A 279 -19.48 -12.51 6.86
CA SER A 279 -20.80 -11.91 7.00
C SER A 279 -21.63 -12.56 8.10
N SER A 280 -21.52 -13.89 8.27
CA SER A 280 -22.31 -14.67 9.24
C SER A 280 -21.50 -15.23 10.41
N GLY A 281 -20.18 -15.01 10.39
CA GLY A 281 -19.24 -15.60 11.33
C GLY A 281 -18.73 -16.96 10.88
N GLY A 282 -17.69 -17.45 11.56
CA GLY A 282 -17.05 -18.68 11.18
C GLY A 282 -16.16 -19.25 12.25
N THR A 283 -15.58 -20.40 11.91
CA THR A 283 -14.51 -21.06 12.65
C THR A 283 -13.29 -21.12 11.74
N THR A 284 -12.16 -20.62 12.19
CA THR A 284 -10.90 -20.69 11.44
C THR A 284 -9.83 -21.37 12.25
N PHE A 285 -9.04 -22.18 11.57
CA PHE A 285 -7.88 -22.89 12.10
C PHE A 285 -6.60 -22.22 11.61
N PHE A 286 -5.61 -22.16 12.50
CA PHE A 286 -4.32 -21.53 12.22
C PHE A 286 -3.20 -22.48 12.60
N GLN A 287 -2.19 -22.55 11.75
CA GLN A 287 -0.92 -23.19 12.07
C GLN A 287 -0.18 -22.35 13.11
N PRO A 288 0.30 -22.89 14.24
CA PRO A 288 1.16 -22.14 15.16
C PRO A 288 2.41 -21.61 14.47
N VAL A 289 2.65 -20.28 14.57
CA VAL A 289 3.79 -19.65 13.88
C VAL A 289 5.12 -20.04 14.50
N THR A 290 5.14 -20.32 15.81
CA THR A 290 6.36 -20.72 16.55
C THR A 290 6.98 -22.01 15.99
N GLU A 291 6.16 -22.90 15.47
CA GLU A 291 6.61 -24.12 14.81
C GLU A 291 7.32 -23.81 13.49
N ALA A 292 6.71 -22.98 12.64
CA ALA A 292 7.32 -22.55 11.37
C ALA A 292 8.64 -21.79 11.60
N LEU A 293 8.66 -20.88 12.59
CA LEU A 293 9.86 -20.13 12.94
C LEU A 293 11.02 -21.04 13.35
N ARG A 294 10.74 -22.07 14.16
CA ARG A 294 11.74 -23.07 14.56
C ARG A 294 12.19 -23.92 13.39
N ALA A 295 11.24 -24.43 12.58
CA ALA A 295 11.54 -25.29 11.43
C ALA A 295 12.48 -24.63 10.41
N TYR A 296 12.32 -23.33 10.20
CA TYR A 296 13.11 -22.57 9.23
C TYR A 296 14.23 -21.74 9.85
N ASN A 297 14.42 -21.79 11.17
CA ASN A 297 15.43 -21.01 11.89
C ASN A 297 15.39 -19.51 11.58
N VAL A 298 14.20 -18.94 11.65
CA VAL A 298 13.93 -17.51 11.39
C VAL A 298 13.17 -16.87 12.53
N SER A 299 13.17 -15.53 12.60
CA SER A 299 12.47 -14.75 13.62
C SER A 299 11.70 -13.59 13.00
N VAL A 300 10.60 -13.19 13.64
CA VAL A 300 9.96 -11.88 13.42
C VAL A 300 10.89 -10.77 13.92
N TYR A 301 10.72 -9.56 13.42
CA TYR A 301 11.60 -8.42 13.76
C TYR A 301 10.84 -7.10 13.80
#